data_9119900e7be03b8e1a2b4d71d845269c
#
_entry.id   9119900e7be03b8e1a2b4d71d845269c
#
_cell.length_a   1.000
_cell.length_b   1.000
_cell.length_c   1.000
_cell.angle_alpha   90.00
_cell.angle_beta   90.00
_cell.angle_gamma   90.00
#
_symmetry.space_group_name_H-M   'P 1'
#
loop_
_entity.id
_entity.type
_entity.pdbx_description
1 polymer ?
#
loop_
_entity_poly.entity_id
_entity_poly.type
_entity_poly.pdbx_seq_one_letter_code
_entity_poly.pdbx_strand_id
1 'polypeptide(L)'
;MTLKDAHRPAVERTSLLATERGDTKGTRDSPTAANAVDVDGTARNGARPPRPRLASAVMFVRELGRSVSFYRDLLAMDVRVRDHTAALLVSPDGFQLYLRSMGPGAQHPLGHVGIQYLTWTADGEEDLRRCARQLARSGHVTSQTVDGTTVVEGRGPDGVPVVVAYPGPDQAPRHEIPPRIYEW
;
A
#
# COMPACT_ATOMS: atom_id res chain seq x y z
N MET A 1 5.03 38.81 30.08
CA MET A 1 4.78 37.49 30.68
C MET A 1 5.21 36.47 29.67
N THR A 2 6.25 35.72 29.95
CA THR A 2 7.28 35.13 29.10
C THR A 2 6.82 33.82 28.46
N LEU A 3 6.96 33.68 27.13
CA LEU A 3 6.81 32.41 26.41
C LEU A 3 7.97 31.46 26.80
N LYS A 4 7.64 30.23 27.17
CA LYS A 4 8.57 29.14 27.42
C LYS A 4 8.85 28.39 26.12
N ASP A 5 10.11 28.40 25.74
CA ASP A 5 10.69 27.63 24.65
C ASP A 5 10.47 26.13 24.83
N ALA A 6 9.86 25.51 23.82
CA ALA A 6 9.77 24.06 23.71
C ALA A 6 10.97 23.54 22.91
N HIS A 7 11.85 22.86 23.62
CA HIS A 7 13.06 22.22 23.15
C HIS A 7 12.73 21.11 22.11
N ARG A 8 13.20 21.29 20.90
CA ARG A 8 13.08 20.32 19.79
C ARG A 8 14.41 19.53 19.74
N PRO A 9 14.42 18.21 19.86
CA PRO A 9 15.66 17.44 19.69
C PRO A 9 16.07 17.46 18.21
N ALA A 10 17.36 17.73 17.98
CA ALA A 10 18.00 17.69 16.69
C ALA A 10 18.11 16.22 16.22
N VAL A 11 17.61 15.95 15.03
CA VAL A 11 17.83 14.67 14.34
C VAL A 11 19.14 14.78 13.58
N GLU A 12 20.16 14.06 14.05
CA GLU A 12 21.46 13.93 13.41
C GLU A 12 21.31 13.17 12.08
N ARG A 13 21.58 13.85 10.97
CA ARG A 13 21.62 13.24 9.63
C ARG A 13 23.01 12.67 9.39
N THR A 14 23.17 11.38 9.54
CA THR A 14 24.38 10.70 9.06
C THR A 14 24.31 10.56 7.54
N SER A 15 25.16 11.33 6.86
CA SER A 15 25.37 11.27 5.40
C SER A 15 26.32 10.13 5.08
N LEU A 16 25.82 9.08 4.42
CA LEU A 16 26.62 8.03 3.79
C LEU A 16 26.74 8.32 2.29
N LEU A 17 27.72 9.14 1.93
CA LEU A 17 28.21 9.25 0.56
C LEU A 17 29.66 8.73 0.52
N ALA A 18 29.82 7.50 0.07
CA ALA A 18 31.12 7.02 -0.40
C ALA A 18 31.18 7.15 -1.91
N THR A 19 32.06 8.03 -2.36
CA THR A 19 32.46 8.22 -3.75
C THR A 19 33.57 7.22 -4.05
N GLU A 20 33.39 6.35 -5.05
CA GLU A 20 34.54 5.79 -5.77
C GLU A 20 34.30 5.84 -7.26
N ARG A 21 35.16 6.66 -7.91
CA ARG A 21 35.39 6.65 -9.35
C ARG A 21 36.44 5.58 -9.67
N GLY A 22 36.13 4.72 -10.60
CA GLY A 22 37.09 3.84 -11.23
C GLY A 22 36.75 3.69 -12.71
N ASP A 23 37.44 4.47 -13.54
CA ASP A 23 37.47 4.35 -14.98
C ASP A 23 38.21 3.07 -15.38
N THR A 24 37.61 2.20 -16.17
CA THR A 24 38.35 1.34 -17.10
C THR A 24 37.49 0.96 -18.30
N LYS A 25 37.97 1.37 -19.44
CA LYS A 25 37.58 1.09 -20.82
C LYS A 25 37.96 -0.36 -21.17
N GLY A 26 37.03 -1.15 -21.74
CA GLY A 26 37.38 -2.50 -22.25
C GLY A 26 36.20 -3.24 -22.86
N THR A 27 36.13 -3.13 -24.20
CA THR A 27 35.82 -4.17 -25.20
C THR A 27 34.59 -5.09 -25.02
N ARG A 28 33.73 -5.01 -26.05
CA ARG A 28 32.63 -5.94 -26.38
C ARG A 28 33.13 -7.39 -26.40
N ASP A 29 32.37 -8.26 -25.78
CA ASP A 29 32.05 -9.58 -26.26
C ASP A 29 30.82 -10.10 -25.51
N SER A 30 29.79 -10.48 -26.29
CA SER A 30 28.61 -11.19 -25.77
C SER A 30 28.97 -12.65 -25.58
N PRO A 31 28.68 -13.27 -24.46
CA PRO A 31 28.54 -14.70 -24.37
C PRO A 31 27.08 -15.11 -24.28
N THR A 32 26.70 -15.92 -25.23
CA THR A 32 25.61 -16.89 -25.25
C THR A 32 25.35 -17.47 -23.87
N ALA A 33 24.04 -17.50 -23.48
CA ALA A 33 23.57 -18.16 -22.30
C ALA A 33 23.93 -19.66 -22.36
N ALA A 34 24.99 -20.04 -21.67
CA ALA A 34 25.34 -21.41 -21.38
C ALA A 34 24.89 -21.73 -19.95
N ASN A 35 24.04 -22.74 -19.79
CA ASN A 35 23.65 -23.35 -18.54
C ASN A 35 24.93 -23.76 -17.77
N ALA A 36 25.28 -23.03 -16.74
CA ALA A 36 26.27 -23.49 -15.78
C ALA A 36 25.59 -24.48 -14.82
N VAL A 37 25.81 -25.77 -15.06
CA VAL A 37 25.52 -26.82 -14.10
C VAL A 37 26.74 -26.93 -13.19
N ASP A 38 26.58 -26.55 -11.91
CA ASP A 38 27.59 -26.79 -10.89
C ASP A 38 27.70 -28.30 -10.62
N VAL A 39 28.92 -28.77 -10.40
CA VAL A 39 29.36 -30.19 -10.34
C VAL A 39 28.80 -30.94 -9.11
N ASP A 40 27.98 -30.33 -8.28
CA ASP A 40 27.47 -30.87 -7.04
C ASP A 40 25.96 -31.10 -7.00
N GLY A 41 25.28 -31.32 -8.11
CA GLY A 41 23.95 -31.91 -8.20
C GLY A 41 22.84 -31.39 -7.25
N THR A 42 23.07 -30.35 -6.49
CA THR A 42 22.06 -29.72 -5.64
C THR A 42 21.30 -28.69 -6.46
N ALA A 43 20.08 -29.06 -6.84
CA ALA A 43 19.09 -28.09 -7.34
C ALA A 43 19.00 -26.96 -6.31
N ARG A 44 19.58 -25.80 -6.61
CA ARG A 44 19.32 -24.60 -5.83
C ARG A 44 17.84 -24.28 -6.01
N ASN A 45 17.08 -24.66 -4.99
CA ASN A 45 15.72 -24.20 -4.84
C ASN A 45 15.78 -22.67 -4.97
N GLY A 46 15.26 -22.14 -6.06
CA GLY A 46 15.35 -20.71 -6.42
C GLY A 46 14.55 -19.82 -5.48
N ALA A 47 14.88 -19.90 -4.19
CA ALA A 47 14.35 -18.99 -3.19
C ALA A 47 14.74 -17.58 -3.59
N ARG A 48 13.78 -16.79 -4.01
CA ARG A 48 13.94 -15.38 -4.32
C ARG A 48 14.63 -14.70 -3.13
N PRO A 49 15.67 -13.87 -3.36
CA PRO A 49 16.37 -13.21 -2.26
C PRO A 49 15.37 -12.40 -1.40
N PRO A 50 15.57 -12.34 -0.07
CA PRO A 50 14.73 -11.55 0.82
C PRO A 50 14.69 -10.10 0.37
N ARG A 51 13.50 -9.52 0.30
CA ARG A 51 13.26 -8.14 -0.13
C ARG A 51 12.26 -7.47 0.80
N PRO A 52 12.32 -6.15 1.00
CA PRO A 52 11.30 -5.41 1.72
C PRO A 52 9.92 -5.62 1.08
N ARG A 53 8.89 -5.69 1.93
CA ARG A 53 7.48 -5.74 1.53
C ARG A 53 6.73 -4.61 2.21
N LEU A 54 5.64 -4.16 1.59
CA LEU A 54 4.73 -3.24 2.26
C LEU A 54 4.13 -3.95 3.47
N ALA A 55 4.39 -3.43 4.67
CA ALA A 55 3.95 -4.01 5.93
C ALA A 55 2.79 -3.23 6.56
N SER A 56 2.75 -1.92 6.35
CA SER A 56 1.76 -1.04 6.96
C SER A 56 1.48 0.20 6.13
N ALA A 57 0.32 0.80 6.38
CA ALA A 57 -0.02 2.15 5.95
C ALA A 57 -0.45 3.00 7.16
N VAL A 58 -0.19 4.30 7.08
CA VAL A 58 -0.69 5.29 8.05
C VAL A 58 -1.63 6.21 7.32
N MET A 59 -2.86 6.34 7.81
CA MET A 59 -3.89 7.20 7.26
C MET A 59 -4.34 8.23 8.30
N PHE A 60 -4.37 9.48 7.90
CA PHE A 60 -4.98 10.53 8.69
C PHE A 60 -6.46 10.62 8.35
N VAL A 61 -7.29 10.66 9.38
CA VAL A 61 -8.75 10.63 9.28
C VAL A 61 -9.34 11.81 10.05
N ARG A 62 -10.53 12.28 9.66
CA ARG A 62 -11.20 13.37 10.39
C ARG A 62 -11.78 12.89 11.70
N GLU A 63 -12.45 11.73 11.68
CA GLU A 63 -13.15 11.17 12.82
C GLU A 63 -12.77 9.69 12.98
N LEU A 64 -12.06 9.39 14.10
CA LEU A 64 -11.47 8.08 14.32
C LEU A 64 -12.51 6.97 14.39
N GLY A 65 -13.61 7.17 15.13
CA GLY A 65 -14.62 6.15 15.34
C GLY A 65 -15.26 5.67 14.05
N ARG A 66 -15.65 6.61 13.20
CA ARG A 66 -16.25 6.35 11.89
C ARG A 66 -15.28 5.60 10.97
N SER A 67 -14.03 6.05 10.91
CA SER A 67 -13.02 5.45 10.05
C SER A 67 -12.59 4.06 10.52
N VAL A 68 -12.45 3.86 11.83
CA VAL A 68 -12.20 2.52 12.41
C VAL A 68 -13.30 1.53 12.03
N SER A 69 -14.58 1.91 12.22
CA SER A 69 -15.70 1.02 11.87
C SER A 69 -15.72 0.72 10.38
N PHE A 70 -15.50 1.73 9.54
CA PHE A 70 -15.49 1.55 8.09
C PHE A 70 -14.40 0.57 7.62
N TYR A 71 -13.14 0.79 8.01
CA TYR A 71 -12.02 -0.04 7.55
C TYR A 71 -12.04 -1.43 8.17
N ARG A 72 -12.43 -1.56 9.45
CA ARG A 72 -12.64 -2.87 10.08
C ARG A 72 -13.64 -3.72 9.29
N ASP A 73 -14.79 -3.15 8.94
CA ASP A 73 -15.89 -3.88 8.30
C ASP A 73 -15.62 -4.14 6.82
N LEU A 74 -14.97 -3.18 6.14
CA LEU A 74 -14.62 -3.32 4.72
C LEU A 74 -13.52 -4.35 4.50
N LEU A 75 -12.43 -4.26 5.29
CA LEU A 75 -11.21 -5.02 5.09
C LEU A 75 -11.12 -6.26 6.01
N ALA A 76 -12.18 -6.56 6.75
CA ALA A 76 -12.23 -7.66 7.71
C ALA A 76 -11.04 -7.66 8.69
N MET A 77 -10.62 -6.46 9.16
CA MET A 77 -9.49 -6.28 10.05
C MET A 77 -9.91 -6.29 11.51
N ASP A 78 -9.00 -6.75 12.39
CA ASP A 78 -9.15 -6.66 13.84
C ASP A 78 -8.59 -5.34 14.37
N VAL A 79 -9.31 -4.71 15.30
CA VAL A 79 -8.79 -3.56 16.05
C VAL A 79 -7.89 -4.08 17.17
N ARG A 80 -6.57 -3.91 17.04
CA ARG A 80 -5.59 -4.42 18.02
C ARG A 80 -5.27 -3.41 19.10
N VAL A 81 -5.18 -2.13 18.74
CA VAL A 81 -4.93 -1.04 19.68
C VAL A 81 -5.84 0.13 19.31
N ARG A 82 -6.38 0.80 20.32
CA ARG A 82 -7.15 2.03 20.11
C ARG A 82 -7.03 2.92 21.33
N ASP A 83 -6.72 4.19 21.08
CA ASP A 83 -6.87 5.27 22.06
C ASP A 83 -7.87 6.32 21.54
N HIS A 84 -7.87 7.52 22.13
CA HIS A 84 -8.77 8.61 21.73
C HIS A 84 -8.35 9.35 20.47
N THR A 85 -7.12 9.16 20.00
CA THR A 85 -6.55 9.86 18.82
C THR A 85 -6.11 8.93 17.72
N ALA A 86 -5.82 7.66 18.00
CA ALA A 86 -5.29 6.71 17.05
C ALA A 86 -5.83 5.29 17.24
N ALA A 87 -5.74 4.49 16.19
CA ALA A 87 -6.04 3.07 16.21
C ALA A 87 -5.12 2.29 15.28
N LEU A 88 -4.85 1.04 15.65
CA LEU A 88 -4.18 0.04 14.84
C LEU A 88 -5.18 -1.06 14.48
N LEU A 89 -5.38 -1.26 13.19
CA LEU A 89 -6.11 -2.38 12.63
C LEU A 89 -5.11 -3.35 11.98
N VAL A 90 -5.37 -4.64 12.12
CA VAL A 90 -4.49 -5.69 11.58
C VAL A 90 -5.34 -6.68 10.79
N SER A 91 -4.95 -6.94 9.54
CA SER A 91 -5.58 -7.95 8.69
C SER A 91 -5.16 -9.38 9.08
N PRO A 92 -5.89 -10.42 8.66
CA PRO A 92 -5.53 -11.82 8.94
C PRO A 92 -4.14 -12.22 8.45
N ASP A 93 -3.67 -11.64 7.35
CA ASP A 93 -2.33 -11.85 6.77
C ASP A 93 -1.23 -10.96 7.40
N GLY A 94 -1.60 -10.14 8.40
CA GLY A 94 -0.65 -9.34 9.20
C GLY A 94 -0.36 -7.94 8.67
N PHE A 95 -1.03 -7.46 7.60
CA PHE A 95 -0.91 -6.07 7.18
C PHE A 95 -1.50 -5.13 8.25
N GLN A 96 -0.83 -4.01 8.49
CA GLN A 96 -1.18 -3.06 9.55
C GLN A 96 -1.69 -1.75 8.96
N LEU A 97 -2.85 -1.31 9.42
CA LEU A 97 -3.42 -0.01 9.09
C LEU A 97 -3.51 0.85 10.34
N TYR A 98 -2.71 1.91 10.39
CA TYR A 98 -2.75 2.90 11.45
C TYR A 98 -3.67 4.05 11.04
N LEU A 99 -4.66 4.34 11.86
CA LEU A 99 -5.55 5.49 11.69
C LEU A 99 -5.25 6.53 12.76
N ARG A 100 -5.09 7.81 12.37
CA ARG A 100 -4.89 8.92 13.30
C ARG A 100 -5.89 10.02 13.04
N SER A 101 -6.60 10.43 14.08
CA SER A 101 -7.54 11.55 14.00
C SER A 101 -6.80 12.88 13.89
N MET A 102 -7.21 13.68 12.90
CA MET A 102 -6.72 15.05 12.66
C MET A 102 -7.80 16.10 12.92
N GLY A 103 -9.01 15.66 13.28
CA GLY A 103 -10.15 16.53 13.52
C GLY A 103 -10.96 16.86 12.25
N PRO A 104 -12.17 17.40 12.43
CA PRO A 104 -13.16 17.58 11.35
C PRO A 104 -12.73 18.56 10.26
N GLY A 105 -11.83 19.48 10.56
CA GLY A 105 -11.31 20.48 9.60
C GLY A 105 -10.18 19.96 8.71
N ALA A 106 -9.68 18.75 8.93
CA ALA A 106 -8.60 18.22 8.13
C ALA A 106 -9.02 18.00 6.67
N GLN A 107 -8.11 18.35 5.74
CA GLN A 107 -8.33 18.19 4.30
C GLN A 107 -7.45 17.09 3.75
N HIS A 108 -7.94 16.38 2.73
CA HIS A 108 -7.17 15.43 1.94
C HIS A 108 -7.11 15.95 0.49
N PRO A 109 -5.99 16.56 0.08
CA PRO A 109 -5.82 17.03 -1.28
C PRO A 109 -5.54 15.86 -2.21
N LEU A 110 -6.50 15.53 -3.09
CA LEU A 110 -6.32 14.57 -4.18
C LEU A 110 -5.54 15.20 -5.32
N GLY A 111 -4.77 14.40 -6.07
CA GLY A 111 -3.98 14.86 -7.21
C GLY A 111 -2.66 15.56 -6.87
N HIS A 112 -2.30 15.67 -5.60
CA HIS A 112 -0.99 16.18 -5.18
C HIS A 112 0.06 15.05 -5.16
N VAL A 113 1.34 15.40 -5.17
CA VAL A 113 2.43 14.42 -5.06
C VAL A 113 2.29 13.59 -3.79
N GLY A 114 2.28 12.27 -3.93
CA GLY A 114 2.15 11.32 -2.82
C GLY A 114 1.24 10.15 -3.17
N ILE A 115 0.89 9.35 -2.15
CA ILE A 115 -0.02 8.22 -2.30
C ILE A 115 -1.44 8.75 -2.49
N GLN A 116 -2.09 8.38 -3.59
CA GLN A 116 -3.45 8.81 -3.92
C GLN A 116 -4.51 7.83 -3.39
N TYR A 117 -4.23 6.53 -3.49
CA TYR A 117 -5.09 5.45 -2.99
C TYR A 117 -4.27 4.18 -2.74
N LEU A 118 -4.88 3.24 -2.04
CA LEU A 118 -4.36 1.89 -1.89
C LEU A 118 -5.31 0.94 -2.61
N THR A 119 -4.74 -0.05 -3.30
CA THR A 119 -5.52 -1.16 -3.86
C THR A 119 -5.45 -2.34 -2.91
N TRP A 120 -6.59 -2.82 -2.49
CA TRP A 120 -6.76 -4.00 -1.67
C TRP A 120 -7.12 -5.19 -2.55
N THR A 121 -6.76 -6.39 -2.16
CA THR A 121 -7.14 -7.62 -2.85
C THR A 121 -8.21 -8.32 -2.04
N ALA A 122 -9.30 -8.69 -2.68
CA ALA A 122 -10.30 -9.57 -2.10
C ALA A 122 -9.85 -11.04 -2.18
N ASP A 123 -10.26 -11.86 -1.22
CA ASP A 123 -9.91 -13.29 -1.18
C ASP A 123 -10.60 -14.10 -2.30
N GLY A 124 -11.69 -13.59 -2.84
CA GLY A 124 -12.46 -14.21 -3.89
C GLY A 124 -13.57 -13.30 -4.41
N GLU A 125 -14.32 -13.77 -5.41
CA GLU A 125 -15.45 -12.99 -5.97
C GLU A 125 -16.54 -12.68 -4.93
N GLU A 126 -16.81 -13.58 -4.00
CA GLU A 126 -17.82 -13.35 -2.97
C GLU A 126 -17.38 -12.25 -2.02
N ASP A 127 -16.09 -12.27 -1.65
CA ASP A 127 -15.50 -11.23 -0.83
C ASP A 127 -15.47 -9.88 -1.56
N LEU A 128 -15.15 -9.87 -2.85
CA LEU A 128 -15.26 -8.66 -3.67
C LEU A 128 -16.69 -8.09 -3.68
N ARG A 129 -17.70 -8.96 -3.82
CA ARG A 129 -19.12 -8.55 -3.75
C ARG A 129 -19.50 -8.02 -2.36
N ARG A 130 -18.95 -8.62 -1.29
CA ARG A 130 -19.12 -8.12 0.08
C ARG A 130 -18.54 -6.71 0.22
N CYS A 131 -17.30 -6.49 -0.27
CA CYS A 131 -16.66 -5.18 -0.27
C CYS A 131 -17.46 -4.14 -1.06
N ALA A 132 -17.98 -4.52 -2.25
CA ALA A 132 -18.83 -3.64 -3.06
C ALA A 132 -20.10 -3.20 -2.30
N ARG A 133 -20.77 -4.13 -1.62
CA ARG A 133 -21.95 -3.80 -0.80
C ARG A 133 -21.61 -2.89 0.36
N GLN A 134 -20.45 -3.09 0.99
CA GLN A 134 -20.01 -2.26 2.11
C GLN A 134 -19.66 -0.84 1.64
N LEU A 135 -18.97 -0.70 0.51
CA LEU A 135 -18.66 0.60 -0.09
C LEU A 135 -19.93 1.35 -0.50
N ALA A 136 -20.92 0.65 -1.06
CA ALA A 136 -22.19 1.24 -1.48
C ALA A 136 -22.99 1.88 -0.33
N ARG A 137 -22.78 1.44 0.92
CA ARG A 137 -23.38 2.08 2.10
C ARG A 137 -22.81 3.47 2.39
N SER A 138 -21.58 3.73 1.90
CA SER A 138 -20.88 5.00 2.11
C SER A 138 -21.06 5.97 0.93
N GLY A 139 -21.58 5.52 -0.20
CA GLY A 139 -21.80 6.38 -1.37
C GLY A 139 -21.75 5.65 -2.71
N HIS A 140 -21.39 6.40 -3.74
CA HIS A 140 -21.29 5.86 -5.10
C HIS A 140 -20.15 4.84 -5.21
N VAL A 141 -20.44 3.74 -5.91
CA VAL A 141 -19.48 2.66 -6.20
C VAL A 141 -19.49 2.39 -7.70
N THR A 142 -18.30 2.25 -8.25
CA THR A 142 -18.12 1.77 -9.62
C THR A 142 -17.52 0.37 -9.60
N SER A 143 -17.85 -0.43 -10.62
CA SER A 143 -17.25 -1.75 -10.83
C SER A 143 -16.92 -1.91 -12.31
N GLN A 144 -15.72 -2.36 -12.61
CA GLN A 144 -15.30 -2.65 -13.97
C GLN A 144 -14.42 -3.89 -14.01
N THR A 145 -14.46 -4.62 -15.12
CA THR A 145 -13.60 -5.78 -15.35
C THR A 145 -12.74 -5.50 -16.57
N VAL A 146 -11.41 -5.61 -16.36
CA VAL A 146 -10.39 -5.44 -17.41
C VAL A 146 -9.42 -6.61 -17.29
N ASP A 147 -9.14 -7.29 -18.39
CA ASP A 147 -8.18 -8.40 -18.48
C ASP A 147 -8.40 -9.48 -17.39
N GLY A 148 -9.66 -9.85 -17.15
CA GLY A 148 -10.00 -10.86 -16.16
C GLY A 148 -9.91 -10.41 -14.71
N THR A 149 -9.53 -9.16 -14.44
CA THR A 149 -9.55 -8.57 -13.10
C THR A 149 -10.77 -7.67 -12.94
N THR A 150 -11.57 -7.95 -11.94
CA THR A 150 -12.67 -7.06 -11.53
C THR A 150 -12.20 -6.13 -10.44
N VAL A 151 -12.43 -4.84 -10.64
CA VAL A 151 -12.09 -3.77 -9.71
C VAL A 151 -13.38 -3.10 -9.25
N VAL A 152 -13.50 -2.91 -7.95
CA VAL A 152 -14.56 -2.13 -7.30
C VAL A 152 -13.93 -0.92 -6.65
N GLU A 153 -14.44 0.27 -6.95
CA GLU A 153 -13.99 1.53 -6.37
C GLU A 153 -15.13 2.27 -5.67
N GLY A 154 -14.83 2.81 -4.52
CA GLY A 154 -15.70 3.69 -3.75
C GLY A 154 -14.88 4.69 -2.93
N ARG A 155 -15.52 5.37 -1.99
CA ARG A 155 -14.84 6.33 -1.11
C ARG A 155 -15.05 5.97 0.35
N GLY A 156 -13.97 6.10 1.12
CA GLY A 156 -14.01 6.02 2.57
C GLY A 156 -14.67 7.26 3.21
N PRO A 157 -14.84 7.26 4.55
CA PRO A 157 -15.49 8.34 5.29
C PRO A 157 -14.88 9.73 5.07
N ASP A 158 -13.57 9.75 4.78
CA ASP A 158 -12.79 10.98 4.59
C ASP A 158 -12.67 11.40 3.13
N GLY A 159 -13.37 10.73 2.22
CA GLY A 159 -13.32 10.98 0.77
C GLY A 159 -12.14 10.32 0.07
N VAL A 160 -11.28 9.60 0.79
CA VAL A 160 -10.14 8.86 0.21
C VAL A 160 -10.67 7.75 -0.68
N PRO A 161 -10.19 7.62 -1.94
CA PRO A 161 -10.55 6.51 -2.79
C PRO A 161 -10.11 5.17 -2.19
N VAL A 162 -10.99 4.19 -2.26
CA VAL A 162 -10.73 2.82 -1.85
C VAL A 162 -10.99 1.91 -3.03
N VAL A 163 -9.99 1.16 -3.43
CA VAL A 163 -10.01 0.26 -4.58
C VAL A 163 -9.84 -1.16 -4.08
N VAL A 164 -10.75 -2.05 -4.45
CA VAL A 164 -10.67 -3.48 -4.15
C VAL A 164 -10.68 -4.26 -5.46
N ALA A 165 -9.75 -5.18 -5.63
CA ALA A 165 -9.59 -5.93 -6.87
C ALA A 165 -9.60 -7.45 -6.62
N TYR A 166 -10.11 -8.21 -7.59
CA TYR A 166 -9.99 -9.66 -7.65
C TYR A 166 -9.98 -10.14 -9.12
N PRO A 167 -9.10 -11.07 -9.49
CA PRO A 167 -7.97 -11.59 -8.72
C PRO A 167 -6.91 -10.52 -8.39
N GLY A 168 -6.13 -10.77 -7.35
CA GLY A 168 -5.02 -9.90 -6.96
C GLY A 168 -3.80 -10.00 -7.87
N PRO A 169 -2.82 -9.12 -7.72
CA PRO A 169 -1.63 -9.11 -8.58
C PRO A 169 -0.75 -10.37 -8.43
N ASP A 170 -0.86 -11.10 -7.32
CA ASP A 170 -0.16 -12.37 -7.13
C ASP A 170 -0.82 -13.52 -7.90
N GLN A 171 -2.13 -13.43 -8.18
CA GLN A 171 -2.92 -14.41 -8.93
C GLN A 171 -3.02 -14.07 -10.42
N ALA A 172 -3.13 -12.79 -10.75
CA ALA A 172 -3.18 -12.26 -12.10
C ALA A 172 -2.25 -11.04 -12.24
N PRO A 173 -0.97 -11.26 -12.61
CA PRO A 173 -0.02 -10.16 -12.82
C PRO A 173 -0.53 -9.20 -13.89
N ARG A 174 -0.42 -7.90 -13.62
CA ARG A 174 -0.82 -6.87 -14.57
C ARG A 174 0.30 -6.58 -15.55
N HIS A 175 -0.07 -6.47 -16.81
CA HIS A 175 0.86 -6.18 -17.89
C HIS A 175 0.71 -4.76 -18.44
N GLU A 176 -0.36 -4.05 -18.03
CA GLU A 176 -0.67 -2.71 -18.49
C GLU A 176 -0.89 -1.75 -17.31
N ILE A 177 -0.67 -0.47 -17.57
CA ILE A 177 -0.98 0.59 -16.62
C ILE A 177 -2.49 0.84 -16.65
N PRO A 178 -3.22 0.68 -15.53
CA PRO A 178 -4.65 0.88 -15.51
C PRO A 178 -5.01 2.34 -15.88
N PRO A 179 -6.01 2.58 -16.74
CA PRO A 179 -6.45 3.94 -17.10
C PRO A 179 -6.76 4.82 -15.89
N ARG A 180 -7.21 4.21 -14.81
CA ARG A 180 -7.55 4.86 -13.54
C ARG A 180 -6.46 5.79 -12.99
N ILE A 181 -5.19 5.51 -13.24
CA ILE A 181 -4.10 6.38 -12.73
C ILE A 181 -4.02 7.73 -13.42
N TYR A 182 -4.68 7.89 -14.57
CA TYR A 182 -4.73 9.14 -15.34
C TYR A 182 -6.01 9.95 -15.10
N GLU A 183 -6.95 9.43 -14.32
CA GLU A 183 -8.28 10.02 -14.05
C GLU A 183 -8.29 10.69 -12.68
N TRP A 184 -8.00 12.02 -12.63
CA TRP A 184 -7.99 12.83 -11.40
C TRP A 184 -8.81 14.11 -11.56
#